data_95d0e55b657fb89398ff3f3c3d01c3a1
#
_entry.id   95d0e55b657fb89398ff3f3c3d01c3a1
#
_cell.length_a   1.000
_cell.length_b   1.000
_cell.length_c   1.000
_cell.angle_alpha   90.00
_cell.angle_beta   90.00
_cell.angle_gamma   90.00
#
_symmetry.space_group_name_H-M   'P 1'
#
loop_
_entity.id
_entity.type
_entity.pdbx_description
1 polymer ?
#
loop_
_entity_poly.entity_id
_entity_poly.type
_entity_poly.pdbx_seq_one_letter_code
_entity_poly.pdbx_strand_id
1 'polypeptide(L)'
;MGWLLAGLLTASASLRAADVTLTVNGKVVARPCTVSTVNATVELGDLYTFSLIGAGSASAWHSVALDLSNCPVGTSLVKATFSGTADSTGYYKNQGTAGNIQLELQNEDGTTLNNGSSQSVQVDEASQSARFPLQVRALSVNGGATQGTIQAVINVTYTYA
;
A
#
# COMPACT_ATOMS: atom_id res chain seq x y z
N MET A 1 9.15 -1.32 -99.75
CA MET A 1 7.91 -1.00 -99.02
C MET A 1 7.98 -1.78 -97.72
N GLY A 2 8.45 -1.14 -96.64
CA GLY A 2 8.52 -1.74 -95.35
C GLY A 2 7.48 -1.13 -94.41
N TRP A 3 6.68 -1.96 -93.84
CA TRP A 3 5.75 -1.57 -92.81
C TRP A 3 6.36 -1.94 -91.48
N LEU A 4 6.77 -0.92 -90.71
CA LEU A 4 7.19 -1.07 -89.33
C LEU A 4 5.96 -0.95 -88.46
N LEU A 5 5.53 -2.07 -87.86
CA LEU A 5 4.57 -2.10 -86.75
C LEU A 5 5.31 -1.82 -85.46
N ALA A 6 5.14 -0.60 -84.98
CA ALA A 6 5.57 -0.25 -83.62
C ALA A 6 4.58 -0.82 -82.61
N GLY A 7 4.96 -1.90 -81.92
CA GLY A 7 4.21 -2.43 -80.80
C GLY A 7 4.35 -1.52 -79.54
N LEU A 8 3.23 -0.89 -79.17
CA LEU A 8 3.14 -0.17 -77.93
C LEU A 8 3.05 -1.18 -76.78
N LEU A 9 4.15 -1.39 -76.05
CA LEU A 9 4.10 -2.09 -74.78
C LEU A 9 3.54 -1.12 -73.73
N THR A 10 2.28 -1.30 -73.37
CA THR A 10 1.67 -0.66 -72.24
C THR A 10 2.14 -1.40 -71.00
N ALA A 11 3.14 -0.85 -70.25
CA ALA A 11 3.52 -1.31 -68.99
C ALA A 11 2.40 -0.97 -67.99
N SER A 12 1.62 -1.96 -67.55
CA SER A 12 0.66 -1.82 -66.47
C SER A 12 1.43 -1.71 -65.16
N ALA A 13 1.65 -0.49 -64.70
CA ALA A 13 2.15 -0.26 -63.34
C ALA A 13 1.08 -0.68 -62.36
N SER A 14 1.26 -1.83 -61.70
CA SER A 14 0.41 -2.24 -60.61
C SER A 14 0.63 -1.28 -59.46
N LEU A 15 -0.26 -0.34 -59.25
CA LEU A 15 -0.32 0.47 -58.05
C LEU A 15 -0.69 -0.46 -56.89
N ARG A 16 0.28 -0.80 -56.09
CA ARG A 16 0.03 -1.49 -54.83
C ARG A 16 -0.38 -0.46 -53.79
N ALA A 17 -1.59 -0.60 -53.26
CA ALA A 17 -1.97 0.11 -52.06
C ALA A 17 -1.07 -0.39 -50.93
N ALA A 18 -0.37 0.51 -50.27
CA ALA A 18 0.40 0.17 -49.05
C ALA A 18 -0.62 -0.06 -47.92
N ASP A 19 -0.64 -1.26 -47.37
CA ASP A 19 -1.37 -1.52 -46.12
C ASP A 19 -0.62 -0.86 -44.98
N VAL A 20 -1.32 -0.01 -44.24
CA VAL A 20 -0.78 0.68 -43.08
C VAL A 20 -1.34 0.04 -41.84
N THR A 21 -0.47 -0.45 -40.97
CA THR A 21 -0.85 -0.93 -39.65
C THR A 21 -0.62 0.20 -38.62
N LEU A 22 -1.70 0.65 -38.00
CA LEU A 22 -1.66 1.63 -36.93
C LEU A 22 -1.78 0.90 -35.59
N THR A 23 -0.72 0.98 -34.78
CA THR A 23 -0.73 0.43 -33.43
C THR A 23 -0.99 1.57 -32.44
N VAL A 24 -2.04 1.42 -31.63
CA VAL A 24 -2.39 2.38 -30.59
C VAL A 24 -2.18 1.70 -29.25
N ASN A 25 -1.35 2.31 -28.42
CA ASN A 25 -1.07 1.84 -27.06
C ASN A 25 -1.54 2.89 -26.07
N GLY A 26 -2.14 2.44 -25.00
CA GLY A 26 -2.58 3.30 -23.91
C GLY A 26 -2.76 2.50 -22.63
N LYS A 27 -2.76 3.19 -21.52
CA LYS A 27 -3.03 2.61 -20.22
C LYS A 27 -3.93 3.55 -19.43
N VAL A 28 -5.00 3.00 -18.86
CA VAL A 28 -5.84 3.72 -17.93
C VAL A 28 -5.35 3.36 -16.53
N VAL A 29 -5.00 4.38 -15.76
CA VAL A 29 -4.53 4.21 -14.38
C VAL A 29 -5.39 5.05 -13.44
N ALA A 30 -5.59 4.54 -12.22
CA ALA A 30 -6.22 5.32 -11.16
C ALA A 30 -5.27 6.45 -10.73
N ARG A 31 -5.83 7.65 -10.51
CA ARG A 31 -5.07 8.78 -9.98
C ARG A 31 -4.96 8.64 -8.46
N PRO A 32 -3.87 9.08 -7.85
CA PRO A 32 -3.70 8.99 -6.41
C PRO A 32 -4.59 10.00 -5.68
N CYS A 33 -5.02 9.63 -4.49
CA CYS A 33 -5.48 10.59 -3.49
C CYS A 33 -4.30 11.39 -2.94
N THR A 34 -4.58 12.47 -2.25
CA THR A 34 -3.59 13.20 -1.46
C THR A 34 -3.46 12.52 -0.09
N VAL A 35 -2.25 12.16 0.30
CA VAL A 35 -2.00 11.61 1.63
C VAL A 35 -2.03 12.75 2.64
N SER A 36 -3.09 12.82 3.46
CA SER A 36 -3.26 13.86 4.47
C SER A 36 -2.46 13.57 5.73
N THR A 37 -2.39 12.29 6.13
CA THR A 37 -1.57 11.84 7.24
C THR A 37 -0.24 11.32 6.72
N VAL A 38 0.74 12.19 6.59
CA VAL A 38 2.09 11.83 6.10
C VAL A 38 2.89 11.13 7.20
N ASN A 39 2.77 11.62 8.44
CA ASN A 39 3.38 11.03 9.62
C ASN A 39 2.34 10.93 10.72
N ALA A 40 2.32 9.80 11.39
CA ALA A 40 1.52 9.58 12.59
C ALA A 40 2.43 9.07 13.71
N THR A 41 2.30 9.65 14.88
CA THR A 41 3.00 9.20 16.08
C THR A 41 1.98 8.67 17.08
N VAL A 42 2.25 7.49 17.62
CA VAL A 42 1.44 6.88 18.67
C VAL A 42 2.29 6.77 19.91
N GLU A 43 1.89 7.47 20.96
CA GLU A 43 2.53 7.42 22.28
C GLU A 43 1.83 6.37 23.13
N LEU A 44 2.58 5.31 23.49
CA LEU A 44 2.06 4.26 24.37
C LEU A 44 2.13 4.64 25.85
N GLY A 45 2.83 5.71 26.17
CA GLY A 45 3.05 6.14 27.55
C GLY A 45 4.00 5.20 28.29
N ASP A 46 3.99 5.32 29.61
CA ASP A 46 4.78 4.46 30.47
C ASP A 46 4.10 3.11 30.68
N LEU A 47 4.81 2.05 30.35
CA LEU A 47 4.39 0.67 30.57
C LEU A 47 5.25 0.06 31.66
N TYR A 48 4.63 -0.73 32.54
CA TYR A 48 5.30 -1.34 33.66
C TYR A 48 5.63 -2.81 33.36
N THR A 49 6.83 -3.23 33.71
CA THR A 49 7.29 -4.61 33.47
C THR A 49 6.40 -5.64 34.14
N PHE A 50 5.84 -5.34 35.33
CA PHE A 50 4.95 -6.26 36.01
C PHE A 50 3.65 -6.53 35.28
N SER A 51 3.21 -5.62 34.41
CA SER A 51 2.04 -5.80 33.56
C SER A 51 2.31 -6.65 32.32
N LEU A 52 3.58 -6.93 32.03
CA LEU A 52 4.07 -7.62 30.85
C LEU A 52 4.92 -8.85 31.20
N ILE A 53 4.71 -9.43 32.37
CA ILE A 53 5.43 -10.60 32.87
C ILE A 53 4.98 -11.88 32.17
N GLY A 54 3.66 -12.05 32.02
CA GLY A 54 3.10 -13.26 31.43
C GLY A 54 3.22 -13.29 29.92
N ALA A 55 3.38 -14.48 29.37
CA ALA A 55 3.32 -14.67 27.93
C ALA A 55 1.97 -14.22 27.39
N GLY A 56 2.00 -13.44 26.30
CA GLY A 56 0.80 -12.86 25.71
C GLY A 56 0.25 -11.60 26.37
N SER A 57 0.93 -11.09 27.43
CA SER A 57 0.52 -9.83 28.05
C SER A 57 0.70 -8.67 27.09
N ALA A 58 -0.18 -7.69 27.18
CA ALA A 58 -0.19 -6.55 26.29
C ALA A 58 -0.62 -5.27 27.00
N SER A 59 -0.21 -4.14 26.45
CA SER A 59 -0.73 -2.83 26.85
C SER A 59 -2.16 -2.61 26.36
N ALA A 60 -2.76 -1.51 26.79
CA ALA A 60 -3.99 -1.03 26.17
C ALA A 60 -3.76 -0.68 24.70
N TRP A 61 -4.83 -0.74 23.92
CA TRP A 61 -4.84 -0.29 22.53
C TRP A 61 -4.82 1.24 22.45
N HIS A 62 -4.07 1.72 21.48
CA HIS A 62 -4.00 3.14 21.13
C HIS A 62 -4.46 3.32 19.68
N SER A 63 -5.42 4.19 19.48
CA SER A 63 -5.99 4.44 18.14
C SER A 63 -5.10 5.38 17.33
N VAL A 64 -5.01 5.10 16.05
CA VAL A 64 -4.40 5.96 15.05
C VAL A 64 -5.18 5.84 13.75
N ALA A 65 -5.34 6.92 13.02
CA ALA A 65 -6.01 6.90 11.73
C ALA A 65 -5.08 7.46 10.64
N LEU A 66 -5.14 6.83 9.47
CA LEU A 66 -4.49 7.32 8.28
C LEU A 66 -5.56 7.89 7.35
N ASP A 67 -5.45 9.17 7.04
CA ASP A 67 -6.41 9.89 6.24
C ASP A 67 -5.84 10.26 4.86
N LEU A 68 -6.66 10.06 3.84
CA LEU A 68 -6.40 10.49 2.48
C LEU A 68 -7.54 11.41 2.04
N SER A 69 -7.22 12.43 1.28
CA SER A 69 -8.16 13.42 0.80
C SER A 69 -8.01 13.66 -0.70
N ASN A 70 -8.90 14.47 -1.25
CA ASN A 70 -8.87 14.83 -2.67
C ASN A 70 -8.75 13.61 -3.60
N CYS A 71 -9.46 12.54 -3.26
CA CYS A 71 -9.52 11.36 -4.11
C CYS A 71 -10.24 11.74 -5.40
N PRO A 72 -9.64 11.50 -6.58
CA PRO A 72 -10.27 11.87 -7.84
C PRO A 72 -11.54 11.06 -8.09
N VAL A 73 -12.46 11.67 -8.81
CA VAL A 73 -13.65 10.95 -9.32
C VAL A 73 -13.20 9.74 -10.12
N GLY A 74 -13.79 8.59 -9.84
CA GLY A 74 -13.42 7.31 -10.46
C GLY A 74 -12.43 6.48 -9.65
N THR A 75 -11.82 7.02 -8.59
CA THR A 75 -11.08 6.23 -7.62
C THR A 75 -12.06 5.72 -6.56
N SER A 76 -12.31 4.42 -6.57
CA SER A 76 -13.30 3.79 -5.69
C SER A 76 -12.68 3.07 -4.49
N LEU A 77 -11.43 2.66 -4.61
CA LEU A 77 -10.76 1.82 -3.62
C LEU A 77 -9.32 2.29 -3.38
N VAL A 78 -8.92 2.33 -2.13
CA VAL A 78 -7.53 2.54 -1.71
C VAL A 78 -7.06 1.32 -0.95
N LYS A 79 -5.93 0.77 -1.35
CA LYS A 79 -5.26 -0.34 -0.66
C LYS A 79 -4.00 0.18 0.02
N ALA A 80 -3.91 -0.01 1.32
CA ALA A 80 -2.71 0.25 2.10
C ALA A 80 -1.94 -1.06 2.32
N THR A 81 -0.64 -1.04 2.10
CA THR A 81 0.27 -2.15 2.41
C THR A 81 1.22 -1.68 3.51
N PHE A 82 1.30 -2.47 4.57
CA PHE A 82 2.11 -2.15 5.75
C PHE A 82 3.43 -2.92 5.70
N SER A 83 4.52 -2.25 6.01
CA SER A 83 5.84 -2.87 6.05
C SER A 83 6.67 -2.34 7.21
N GLY A 84 7.43 -3.19 7.82
CA GLY A 84 8.34 -2.88 8.93
C GLY A 84 9.17 -4.09 9.30
N THR A 85 10.11 -3.91 10.21
CA THR A 85 10.94 -5.01 10.68
C THR A 85 10.13 -5.92 11.60
N ALA A 86 9.99 -7.19 11.24
CA ALA A 86 9.39 -8.22 12.07
C ALA A 86 10.47 -8.99 12.85
N ASP A 87 10.12 -9.49 14.03
CA ASP A 87 10.94 -10.47 14.73
C ASP A 87 10.44 -11.91 14.51
N SER A 88 11.01 -12.87 15.22
CA SER A 88 10.65 -14.28 15.11
C SER A 88 9.20 -14.59 15.50
N THR A 89 8.52 -13.68 16.19
CA THR A 89 7.11 -13.84 16.58
C THR A 89 6.14 -13.48 15.43
N GLY A 90 6.63 -12.82 14.41
CA GLY A 90 5.86 -12.31 13.29
C GLY A 90 5.29 -10.90 13.49
N TYR A 91 5.31 -10.38 14.71
CA TYR A 91 4.93 -8.99 15.00
C TYR A 91 6.06 -8.02 14.72
N TYR A 92 5.80 -6.72 14.75
CA TYR A 92 6.83 -5.72 14.53
C TYR A 92 7.82 -5.73 15.71
N LYS A 93 9.10 -5.78 15.36
CA LYS A 93 10.19 -5.79 16.31
C LYS A 93 10.28 -4.45 17.02
N ASN A 94 10.43 -4.49 18.36
CA ASN A 94 10.85 -3.30 19.09
C ASN A 94 12.30 -2.96 18.73
N GLN A 95 12.52 -1.78 18.19
CA GLN A 95 13.85 -1.25 17.86
C GLN A 95 14.44 -0.44 19.03
N GLY A 96 13.67 -0.22 20.09
CA GLY A 96 14.14 0.36 21.33
C GLY A 96 14.90 -0.66 22.18
N THR A 97 15.21 -0.27 23.41
CA THR A 97 16.05 -1.06 24.31
C THR A 97 15.29 -2.03 25.20
N ALA A 98 13.95 -1.90 25.32
CA ALA A 98 13.13 -2.85 26.06
C ALA A 98 13.17 -4.24 25.40
N GLY A 99 13.45 -5.27 26.16
CA GLY A 99 13.48 -6.65 25.70
C GLY A 99 12.12 -7.34 25.82
N ASN A 100 11.91 -8.38 25.00
CA ASN A 100 10.69 -9.19 24.97
C ASN A 100 9.42 -8.37 24.72
N ILE A 101 9.52 -7.34 23.90
CA ILE A 101 8.41 -6.47 23.45
C ILE A 101 8.31 -6.50 21.94
N GLN A 102 7.11 -6.64 21.46
CA GLN A 102 6.71 -6.48 20.08
C GLN A 102 5.62 -5.41 19.96
N LEU A 103 5.41 -4.88 18.76
CA LEU A 103 4.32 -3.96 18.47
C LEU A 103 3.30 -4.70 17.60
N GLU A 104 2.05 -4.66 18.02
CA GLU A 104 0.93 -5.23 17.28
C GLU A 104 0.08 -4.11 16.68
N LEU A 105 -0.09 -4.16 15.37
CA LEU A 105 -0.97 -3.27 14.62
C LEU A 105 -2.19 -4.05 14.16
N GLN A 106 -3.35 -3.50 14.37
CA GLN A 106 -4.62 -4.06 13.88
C GLN A 106 -5.45 -2.99 13.19
N ASN A 107 -6.34 -3.44 12.33
CA ASN A 107 -7.45 -2.61 11.89
C ASN A 107 -8.56 -2.60 12.97
N GLU A 108 -9.60 -1.82 12.72
CA GLU A 108 -10.73 -1.69 13.66
C GLU A 108 -11.50 -3.00 13.85
N ASP A 109 -11.47 -3.89 12.85
CA ASP A 109 -12.12 -5.21 12.91
C ASP A 109 -11.33 -6.25 13.73
N GLY A 110 -10.15 -5.89 14.22
CA GLY A 110 -9.29 -6.79 14.96
C GLY A 110 -8.37 -7.67 14.11
N THR A 111 -8.28 -7.39 12.82
CA THR A 111 -7.34 -8.09 11.93
C THR A 111 -5.93 -7.56 12.13
N THR A 112 -4.99 -8.44 12.43
CA THR A 112 -3.58 -8.08 12.62
C THR A 112 -2.93 -7.74 11.26
N LEU A 113 -2.21 -6.62 11.25
CA LEU A 113 -1.54 -6.07 10.06
C LEU A 113 -0.02 -6.14 10.25
N ASN A 114 0.53 -7.32 10.15
CA ASN A 114 1.97 -7.57 10.22
C ASN A 114 2.69 -7.11 8.94
N ASN A 115 4.02 -7.18 8.94
CA ASN A 115 4.84 -6.84 7.79
C ASN A 115 4.35 -7.56 6.51
N GLY A 116 4.05 -6.80 5.47
CA GLY A 116 3.53 -7.29 4.20
C GLY A 116 2.01 -7.40 4.14
N SER A 117 1.30 -7.20 5.24
CA SER A 117 -0.16 -7.21 5.26
C SER A 117 -0.73 -5.99 4.55
N SER A 118 -1.90 -6.14 3.98
CA SER A 118 -2.61 -5.06 3.32
C SER A 118 -4.08 -5.01 3.73
N GLN A 119 -4.65 -3.82 3.63
CA GLN A 119 -6.06 -3.54 3.86
C GLN A 119 -6.56 -2.59 2.78
N SER A 120 -7.78 -2.81 2.33
CA SER A 120 -8.45 -1.93 1.38
C SER A 120 -9.64 -1.25 2.04
N VAL A 121 -9.84 0.01 1.71
CA VAL A 121 -11.03 0.77 2.11
C VAL A 121 -11.66 1.41 0.87
N GLN A 122 -12.97 1.57 0.91
CA GLN A 122 -13.67 2.31 -0.13
C GLN A 122 -13.48 3.80 0.05
N VAL A 123 -13.40 4.51 -1.06
CA VAL A 123 -13.42 5.97 -1.07
C VAL A 123 -14.83 6.43 -0.82
N ASP A 124 -15.00 7.34 0.13
CA ASP A 124 -16.25 8.07 0.31
C ASP A 124 -16.36 9.10 -0.82
N GLU A 125 -17.24 8.84 -1.76
CA GLU A 125 -17.42 9.70 -2.95
C GLU A 125 -17.98 11.08 -2.58
N ALA A 126 -18.76 11.18 -1.51
CA ALA A 126 -19.34 12.45 -1.08
C ALA A 126 -18.28 13.41 -0.55
N SER A 127 -17.32 12.91 0.21
CA SER A 127 -16.20 13.69 0.77
C SER A 127 -14.91 13.55 -0.04
N GLN A 128 -14.86 12.67 -1.02
CA GLN A 128 -13.66 12.32 -1.80
C GLN A 128 -12.48 12.01 -0.89
N SER A 129 -12.71 11.17 0.10
CA SER A 129 -11.73 10.81 1.12
C SER A 129 -11.72 9.32 1.42
N ALA A 130 -10.63 8.87 1.99
CA ALA A 130 -10.50 7.52 2.51
C ALA A 130 -9.83 7.55 3.88
N ARG A 131 -10.24 6.66 4.76
CA ARG A 131 -9.71 6.60 6.12
C ARG A 131 -9.43 5.16 6.51
N PHE A 132 -8.26 4.94 7.08
CA PHE A 132 -7.86 3.67 7.70
C PHE A 132 -7.81 3.85 9.21
N PRO A 133 -8.87 3.45 9.94
CA PRO A 133 -8.83 3.44 11.40
C PRO A 133 -8.01 2.22 11.86
N LEU A 134 -6.98 2.47 12.64
CA LEU A 134 -6.02 1.49 13.12
C LEU A 134 -5.88 1.59 14.63
N GLN A 135 -5.33 0.54 15.21
CA GLN A 135 -4.94 0.53 16.62
C GLN A 135 -3.62 -0.22 16.79
N VAL A 136 -2.83 0.23 17.75
CA VAL A 136 -1.53 -0.34 18.07
C VAL A 136 -1.38 -0.53 19.57
N ARG A 137 -0.65 -1.58 19.95
CA ARG A 137 -0.28 -1.83 21.35
C ARG A 137 1.10 -2.48 21.44
N ALA A 138 1.69 -2.41 22.62
CA ALA A 138 2.83 -3.24 22.95
C ALA A 138 2.35 -4.62 23.39
N LEU A 139 3.05 -5.65 22.95
CA LEU A 139 2.75 -7.05 23.22
C LEU A 139 4.03 -7.76 23.67
N SER A 140 3.95 -8.57 24.69
CA SER A 140 5.03 -9.48 25.09
C SER A 140 4.59 -10.92 24.83
N VAL A 141 4.90 -11.43 23.64
CA VAL A 141 4.46 -12.77 23.20
C VAL A 141 4.97 -13.85 24.17
N ASN A 142 6.23 -13.76 24.54
CA ASN A 142 6.89 -14.75 25.40
C ASN A 142 6.89 -14.36 26.88
N GLY A 143 6.42 -13.17 27.21
CA GLY A 143 6.48 -12.62 28.56
C GLY A 143 7.88 -12.15 28.95
N GLY A 144 8.01 -11.68 30.17
CA GLY A 144 9.31 -11.27 30.74
C GLY A 144 9.86 -9.99 30.11
N ALA A 145 9.01 -9.02 29.81
CA ALA A 145 9.43 -7.73 29.30
C ALA A 145 10.44 -7.06 30.25
N THR A 146 11.49 -6.46 29.68
CA THR A 146 12.50 -5.72 30.42
C THR A 146 12.35 -4.23 30.24
N GLN A 147 12.92 -3.47 31.18
CA GLN A 147 12.94 -2.01 31.12
C GLN A 147 13.68 -1.52 29.86
N GLY A 148 13.24 -0.43 29.31
CA GLY A 148 13.87 0.20 28.14
C GLY A 148 12.88 1.01 27.33
N THR A 149 13.34 1.46 26.18
CA THR A 149 12.55 2.23 25.24
C THR A 149 11.80 1.32 24.28
N ILE A 150 10.66 1.83 23.79
CA ILE A 150 9.85 1.18 22.76
C ILE A 150 9.85 2.09 21.54
N GLN A 151 10.20 1.55 20.40
CA GLN A 151 10.18 2.25 19.12
C GLN A 151 9.99 1.26 17.98
N ALA A 152 9.10 1.57 17.07
CA ALA A 152 8.99 0.87 15.79
C ALA A 152 8.59 1.85 14.71
N VAL A 153 9.03 1.56 13.48
CA VAL A 153 8.64 2.30 12.28
C VAL A 153 7.89 1.36 11.37
N ILE A 154 6.68 1.76 11.01
CA ILE A 154 5.83 1.04 10.07
C ILE A 154 5.60 1.97 8.87
N ASN A 155 6.02 1.52 7.70
CA ASN A 155 5.80 2.23 6.45
C ASN A 155 4.50 1.78 5.81
N VAL A 156 3.79 2.71 5.21
CA VAL A 156 2.54 2.44 4.52
C VAL A 156 2.66 2.89 3.08
N THR A 157 2.35 1.98 2.16
CA THR A 157 2.32 2.25 0.73
C THR A 157 0.88 2.12 0.23
N TYR A 158 0.40 3.11 -0.51
CA TYR A 158 -0.94 3.13 -1.04
C TYR A 158 -0.97 2.78 -2.52
N THR A 159 -1.97 1.99 -2.91
CA THR A 159 -2.35 1.75 -4.30
C THR A 159 -3.83 2.06 -4.49
N TYR A 160 -4.20 2.49 -5.68
CA TYR A 160 -5.52 3.04 -5.97
C TYR A 160 -6.20 2.27 -7.10
N ALA A 161 -7.50 2.09 -6.98
CA ALA A 161 -8.32 1.45 -8.01
C ALA A 161 -9.65 2.17 -8.25
#